data_23610c96aed50c36a861c18ef698de2e
#
_entry.id   23610c96aed50c36a861c18ef698de2e
#
_cell.length_a   1.000
_cell.length_b   1.000
_cell.length_c   1.000
_cell.angle_alpha   90.00
_cell.angle_beta   90.00
_cell.angle_gamma   90.00
#
_symmetry.space_group_name_H-M   'P 1'
#
loop_
_entity.id
_entity.type
_entity.pdbx_description
1 polymer ?
#
loop_
_entity_poly.entity_id
_entity_poly.type
_entity_poly.pdbx_seq_one_letter_code
_entity_poly.pdbx_strand_id
1 'polypeptide(L)'
;PVTFPYEGTPCDNRNLNRTTMFQYMEDKSSNQWDFKRFNTEHFKRFDKRIQELMVLGIEADLILFHPYDRWGFDGMGAENDDFYVQYVIARYAAYRNIWWSLANEYDYVKTKTIDDWERIASVIVREDPYVRMRSIHNGPQFYDFSKDWVTHCSCQGTDRHKATELTTEFRNKYKKPVVWDEVLYEG
;
A
#
# COMPACT_ATOMS: atom_id res chain seq x y z
N PRO A 1 3.60 -2.58 4.14
CA PRO A 1 2.94 -3.71 4.82
C PRO A 1 2.21 -3.24 6.05
N VAL A 2 0.98 -2.93 5.83
CA VAL A 2 0.14 -2.34 6.84
C VAL A 2 -0.55 -3.44 7.62
N THR A 3 -0.40 -3.42 8.94
CA THR A 3 -1.25 -4.22 9.82
C THR A 3 -2.43 -3.36 10.25
N PHE A 4 -3.62 -3.74 9.82
CA PHE A 4 -4.84 -3.07 10.26
C PHE A 4 -5.11 -3.35 11.74
N PRO A 5 -5.02 -2.37 12.62
CA PRO A 5 -5.53 -2.50 13.97
C PRO A 5 -6.98 -1.99 14.02
N TYR A 6 -7.89 -2.67 13.35
CA TYR A 6 -9.30 -2.31 13.43
C TYR A 6 -9.90 -2.97 14.67
N GLU A 7 -10.18 -2.19 15.72
CA GLU A 7 -10.91 -2.67 16.89
C GLU A 7 -12.37 -2.95 16.51
N GLY A 8 -12.82 -4.17 16.79
CA GLY A 8 -14.23 -4.55 16.66
C GLY A 8 -14.61 -5.25 15.36
N THR A 9 -13.65 -5.56 14.45
CA THR A 9 -13.95 -6.45 13.33
C THR A 9 -13.71 -7.91 13.69
N PRO A 10 -14.39 -8.89 13.04
CA PRO A 10 -14.10 -10.31 13.20
C PRO A 10 -12.65 -10.68 12.89
N CYS A 11 -11.96 -9.84 12.12
CA CYS A 11 -10.54 -9.97 11.78
C CYS A 11 -9.62 -9.33 12.83
N ASP A 12 -10.15 -8.67 13.86
CA ASP A 12 -9.36 -8.14 14.97
C ASP A 12 -8.88 -9.29 15.87
N ASN A 13 -7.92 -10.04 15.37
CA ASN A 13 -7.27 -11.07 16.15
C ASN A 13 -6.23 -10.42 17.08
N ARG A 14 -6.70 -9.99 18.25
CA ARG A 14 -5.88 -9.38 19.31
C ARG A 14 -4.74 -10.28 19.79
N ASN A 15 -4.83 -11.57 19.50
CA ASN A 15 -3.82 -12.57 19.87
C ASN A 15 -2.70 -12.74 18.84
N LEU A 16 -2.83 -12.15 17.64
CA LEU A 16 -1.70 -12.06 16.74
C LEU A 16 -0.70 -11.10 17.36
N ASN A 17 0.46 -11.60 17.74
CA ASN A 17 1.61 -10.81 18.20
C ASN A 17 1.90 -9.73 17.16
N ARG A 18 1.27 -8.58 17.31
CA ARG A 18 1.36 -7.45 16.37
C ARG A 18 2.75 -6.87 16.49
N THR A 19 3.55 -7.09 15.49
CA THR A 19 4.84 -6.41 15.36
C THR A 19 4.63 -5.20 14.46
N THR A 20 5.16 -4.08 14.87
CA THR A 20 5.17 -2.84 14.11
C THR A 20 6.33 -2.78 13.14
N MET A 21 6.25 -1.96 12.11
CA MET A 21 7.30 -1.82 11.08
C MET A 21 8.60 -1.23 11.65
N PHE A 22 8.47 -0.35 12.64
CA PHE A 22 9.61 0.31 13.27
C PHE A 22 9.80 -0.14 14.72
N GLN A 23 10.99 0.07 15.25
CA GLN A 23 11.30 -0.12 16.66
C GLN A 23 10.74 1.04 17.49
N TYR A 24 10.34 0.76 18.72
CA TYR A 24 10.03 1.81 19.68
C TYR A 24 11.30 2.55 20.10
N MET A 25 11.21 3.86 20.36
CA MET A 25 12.36 4.64 20.82
C MET A 25 12.74 4.28 22.26
N GLU A 26 11.83 4.42 23.20
CA GLU A 26 12.09 4.20 24.62
C GLU A 26 11.04 3.34 25.31
N ASP A 27 9.76 3.62 25.12
CA ASP A 27 8.65 2.95 25.76
C ASP A 27 7.57 2.52 24.76
N LYS A 28 7.15 1.27 24.87
CA LYS A 28 6.10 0.70 24.02
C LYS A 28 4.73 1.36 24.20
N SER A 29 4.52 2.09 25.28
CA SER A 29 3.26 2.79 25.55
C SER A 29 3.17 4.17 24.90
N SER A 30 4.28 4.75 24.42
CA SER A 30 4.36 6.13 24.01
C SER A 30 4.06 6.41 22.54
N ASN A 31 3.86 5.37 21.71
CA ASN A 31 3.77 5.48 20.23
C ASN A 31 4.93 6.29 19.61
N GLN A 32 6.09 6.28 20.27
CA GLN A 32 7.29 6.95 19.77
C GLN A 32 8.16 5.93 19.03
N TRP A 33 8.39 6.21 17.76
CA TRP A 33 9.08 5.30 16.86
C TRP A 33 10.46 5.81 16.49
N ASP A 34 11.41 4.90 16.42
CA ASP A 34 12.69 5.17 15.77
C ASP A 34 12.56 4.86 14.27
N PHE A 35 12.19 5.85 13.48
CA PHE A 35 12.03 5.70 12.03
C PHE A 35 13.33 5.38 11.28
N LYS A 36 14.47 5.34 11.98
CA LYS A 36 15.74 4.87 11.39
C LYS A 36 16.02 3.41 11.67
N ARG A 37 15.21 2.74 12.52
CA ARG A 37 15.35 1.32 12.85
C ARG A 37 14.11 0.50 12.55
N PHE A 38 14.21 -0.32 11.50
CA PHE A 38 13.15 -1.26 11.16
C PHE A 38 13.07 -2.42 12.16
N ASN A 39 11.85 -2.88 12.40
CA ASN A 39 11.61 -4.08 13.19
C ASN A 39 11.77 -5.34 12.33
N THR A 40 12.93 -5.96 12.41
CA THR A 40 13.28 -7.13 11.58
C THR A 40 12.34 -8.32 11.79
N GLU A 41 11.76 -8.47 12.99
CA GLU A 41 10.82 -9.58 13.25
C GLU A 41 9.48 -9.36 12.50
N HIS A 42 9.04 -8.12 12.37
CA HIS A 42 7.89 -7.79 11.53
C HIS A 42 8.14 -8.21 10.09
N PHE A 43 9.27 -7.78 9.52
CA PHE A 43 9.61 -8.05 8.13
C PHE A 43 9.90 -9.53 7.85
N LYS A 44 10.52 -10.28 8.78
CA LYS A 44 10.67 -11.74 8.64
C LYS A 44 9.32 -12.47 8.55
N ARG A 45 8.33 -12.06 9.32
CA ARG A 45 6.98 -12.62 9.22
C ARG A 45 6.33 -12.27 7.89
N PHE A 46 6.54 -11.06 7.43
CA PHE A 46 6.01 -10.59 6.16
C PHE A 46 6.68 -11.32 4.99
N ASP A 47 8.00 -11.52 5.00
CA ASP A 47 8.74 -12.34 4.02
C ASP A 47 8.07 -13.72 3.86
N LYS A 48 7.76 -14.35 4.99
CA LYS A 48 7.13 -15.67 4.98
C LYS A 48 5.76 -15.63 4.28
N ARG A 49 4.94 -14.60 4.51
CA ARG A 49 3.65 -14.45 3.84
C ARG A 49 3.78 -14.23 2.33
N ILE A 50 4.72 -13.41 1.91
CA ILE A 50 5.01 -13.21 0.49
C ILE A 50 5.43 -14.55 -0.18
N GLN A 51 6.29 -15.31 0.47
CA GLN A 51 6.74 -16.61 -0.02
C GLN A 51 5.59 -17.62 -0.09
N GLU A 52 4.75 -17.71 0.92
CA GLU A 52 3.57 -18.56 0.94
C GLU A 52 2.62 -18.23 -0.22
N LEU A 53 2.33 -16.95 -0.47
CA LEU A 53 1.53 -16.51 -1.62
C LEU A 53 2.21 -16.90 -2.95
N MET A 54 3.51 -16.71 -3.07
CA MET A 54 4.27 -17.07 -4.26
C MET A 54 4.18 -18.57 -4.57
N VAL A 55 4.27 -19.44 -3.54
CA VAL A 55 4.13 -20.91 -3.70
C VAL A 55 2.73 -21.28 -4.17
N LEU A 56 1.70 -20.55 -3.72
CA LEU A 56 0.31 -20.73 -4.13
C LEU A 56 0.00 -20.13 -5.51
N GLY A 57 0.95 -19.43 -6.13
CA GLY A 57 0.73 -18.73 -7.40
C GLY A 57 -0.12 -17.48 -7.27
N ILE A 58 -0.17 -16.87 -6.09
CA ILE A 58 -0.96 -15.68 -5.79
C ILE A 58 -0.07 -14.45 -5.84
N GLU A 59 -0.51 -13.43 -6.59
CA GLU A 59 0.11 -12.12 -6.61
C GLU A 59 -0.16 -11.35 -5.31
N ALA A 60 0.80 -10.56 -4.88
CA ALA A 60 0.72 -9.75 -3.68
C ALA A 60 0.79 -8.26 -4.05
N ASP A 61 -0.33 -7.58 -3.99
CA ASP A 61 -0.39 -6.13 -4.10
C ASP A 61 -0.02 -5.51 -2.75
N LEU A 62 1.19 -4.97 -2.66
CA LEU A 62 1.74 -4.45 -1.41
C LEU A 62 1.32 -3.00 -1.20
N ILE A 63 0.36 -2.80 -0.32
CA ILE A 63 -0.09 -1.48 0.11
C ILE A 63 0.98 -0.88 1.04
N LEU A 64 1.51 0.29 0.68
CA LEU A 64 2.56 0.97 1.44
C LEU A 64 1.99 1.87 2.53
N PHE A 65 0.95 2.64 2.23
CA PHE A 65 0.29 3.56 3.15
C PHE A 65 -1.23 3.34 3.19
N HIS A 66 -1.90 3.84 4.24
CA HIS A 66 -3.35 3.79 4.37
C HIS A 66 -3.86 4.81 5.41
N PRO A 67 -5.14 5.27 5.33
CA PRO A 67 -5.69 6.31 6.20
C PRO A 67 -6.06 5.83 7.61
N TYR A 68 -6.02 4.52 7.89
CA TYR A 68 -6.50 3.92 9.14
C TYR A 68 -5.38 3.71 10.16
N ASP A 69 -4.25 4.37 9.95
CA ASP A 69 -3.07 4.26 10.79
C ASP A 69 -3.32 4.89 12.16
N ARG A 70 -3.08 4.10 13.21
CA ARG A 70 -3.16 4.54 14.61
C ARG A 70 -1.78 4.84 15.23
N TRP A 71 -0.72 4.57 14.48
CA TRP A 71 0.66 4.70 14.96
C TRP A 71 1.36 5.92 14.40
N GLY A 72 0.75 6.65 13.46
CA GLY A 72 1.31 7.83 12.84
C GLY A 72 2.32 7.56 11.73
N PHE A 73 2.31 6.35 11.14
CA PHE A 73 3.21 6.01 10.03
C PHE A 73 2.82 6.71 8.72
N ASP A 74 1.57 7.09 8.57
CA ASP A 74 1.11 7.90 7.44
C ASP A 74 1.67 9.33 7.47
N GLY A 75 2.05 9.84 8.66
CA GLY A 75 2.57 11.17 8.92
C GLY A 75 4.05 11.24 9.28
N MET A 76 4.89 10.28 8.90
CA MET A 76 6.32 10.23 9.25
C MET A 76 7.16 11.37 8.69
N GLY A 77 6.66 12.08 7.68
CA GLY A 77 7.39 13.10 6.94
C GLY A 77 8.22 12.55 5.78
N ALA A 78 8.51 13.41 4.81
CA ALA A 78 9.06 13.03 3.49
C ALA A 78 10.33 12.15 3.56
N GLU A 79 11.28 12.52 4.41
CA GLU A 79 12.55 11.76 4.54
C GLU A 79 12.32 10.33 5.04
N ASN A 80 11.45 10.15 6.04
CA ASN A 80 11.18 8.83 6.60
C ASN A 80 10.27 8.01 5.67
N ASP A 81 9.34 8.65 4.95
CA ASP A 81 8.55 8.00 3.91
C ASP A 81 9.47 7.40 2.83
N ASP A 82 10.40 8.19 2.33
CA ASP A 82 11.36 7.75 1.28
C ASP A 82 12.25 6.62 1.80
N PHE A 83 12.77 6.74 3.00
CA PHE A 83 13.59 5.70 3.63
C PHE A 83 12.81 4.39 3.81
N TYR A 84 11.56 4.47 4.26
CA TYR A 84 10.67 3.31 4.38
C TYR A 84 10.42 2.66 3.03
N VAL A 85 10.06 3.44 2.02
CA VAL A 85 9.75 2.93 0.68
C VAL A 85 10.99 2.27 0.05
N GLN A 86 12.16 2.90 0.14
CA GLN A 86 13.43 2.33 -0.32
C GLN A 86 13.71 0.97 0.33
N TYR A 87 13.53 0.88 1.66
CA TYR A 87 13.74 -0.39 2.38
C TYR A 87 12.79 -1.49 1.92
N VAL A 88 11.49 -1.16 1.75
CA VAL A 88 10.49 -2.13 1.31
C VAL A 88 10.79 -2.62 -0.10
N ILE A 89 11.15 -1.72 -1.02
CA ILE A 89 11.51 -2.10 -2.39
C ILE A 89 12.77 -2.97 -2.40
N ALA A 90 13.84 -2.54 -1.72
CA ALA A 90 15.08 -3.30 -1.64
C ALA A 90 14.87 -4.72 -1.10
N ARG A 91 13.88 -4.89 -0.22
CA ARG A 91 13.56 -6.19 0.37
C ARG A 91 12.70 -7.07 -0.52
N TYR A 92 11.72 -6.50 -1.23
CA TYR A 92 10.66 -7.28 -1.87
C TYR A 92 10.67 -7.24 -3.39
N ALA A 93 11.34 -6.31 -4.06
CA ALA A 93 11.29 -6.22 -5.51
C ALA A 93 11.76 -7.49 -6.24
N ALA A 94 12.65 -8.29 -5.63
CA ALA A 94 13.12 -9.56 -6.20
C ALA A 94 12.06 -10.66 -6.22
N TYR A 95 10.98 -10.55 -5.43
CA TYR A 95 9.89 -11.51 -5.49
C TYR A 95 9.05 -11.28 -6.74
N ARG A 96 8.83 -12.33 -7.53
CA ARG A 96 8.14 -12.25 -8.83
C ARG A 96 6.65 -11.91 -8.72
N ASN A 97 6.05 -12.18 -7.58
CA ASN A 97 4.62 -12.03 -7.29
C ASN A 97 4.29 -10.73 -6.55
N ILE A 98 5.05 -9.66 -6.76
CA ILE A 98 4.85 -8.37 -6.07
C ILE A 98 4.31 -7.32 -7.04
N TRP A 99 3.32 -6.57 -6.56
CA TRP A 99 2.86 -5.29 -7.10
C TRP A 99 3.05 -4.22 -6.04
N TRP A 100 3.05 -2.95 -6.46
CA TRP A 100 3.16 -1.82 -5.55
C TRP A 100 1.87 -1.00 -5.57
N SER A 101 1.16 -0.96 -4.43
CA SER A 101 0.11 0.01 -4.17
C SER A 101 0.64 1.10 -3.26
N LEU A 102 0.71 2.34 -3.74
CA LEU A 102 1.23 3.45 -2.96
C LEU A 102 0.39 3.68 -1.70
N ALA A 103 -0.92 3.59 -1.84
CA ALA A 103 -1.84 3.69 -0.72
C ALA A 103 -3.14 2.96 -0.98
N ASN A 104 -3.77 2.48 0.09
CA ASN A 104 -5.20 2.27 0.13
C ASN A 104 -5.89 3.61 0.38
N GLU A 105 -6.92 3.93 -0.40
CA GLU A 105 -7.75 5.14 -0.23
C GLU A 105 -6.91 6.41 0.01
N TYR A 106 -6.04 6.71 -0.95
CA TYR A 106 -5.04 7.78 -0.85
C TYR A 106 -5.63 9.14 -0.47
N ASP A 107 -6.84 9.42 -0.92
CA ASP A 107 -7.54 10.68 -0.72
C ASP A 107 -8.12 10.85 0.71
N TYR A 108 -8.13 9.78 1.50
CA TYR A 108 -8.38 9.82 2.94
C TYR A 108 -7.10 10.02 3.78
N VAL A 109 -5.92 9.84 3.23
CA VAL A 109 -4.64 10.08 3.93
C VAL A 109 -4.36 11.58 3.99
N LYS A 110 -4.83 12.24 5.05
CA LYS A 110 -4.79 13.71 5.18
C LYS A 110 -3.40 14.29 5.45
N THR A 111 -2.44 13.45 5.78
CA THR A 111 -1.04 13.83 6.05
C THR A 111 -0.20 13.94 4.78
N LYS A 112 -0.75 13.56 3.61
CA LYS A 112 -0.05 13.56 2.33
C LYS A 112 -0.83 14.33 1.26
N THR A 113 -0.09 15.06 0.45
CA THR A 113 -0.58 15.79 -0.73
C THR A 113 -0.37 14.96 -2.00
N ILE A 114 -0.90 15.44 -3.13
CA ILE A 114 -0.61 14.84 -4.44
C ILE A 114 0.90 14.86 -4.74
N ASP A 115 1.59 15.94 -4.39
CA ASP A 115 3.04 16.05 -4.59
C ASP A 115 3.82 15.00 -3.77
N ASP A 116 3.33 14.67 -2.56
CA ASP A 116 3.92 13.58 -1.76
C ASP A 116 3.74 12.23 -2.45
N TRP A 117 2.57 11.96 -3.06
CA TRP A 117 2.35 10.73 -3.81
C TRP A 117 3.23 10.64 -5.07
N GLU A 118 3.39 11.75 -5.80
CA GLU A 118 4.28 11.81 -6.97
C GLU A 118 5.75 11.59 -6.55
N ARG A 119 6.18 12.16 -5.43
CA ARG A 119 7.51 11.94 -4.84
C ARG A 119 7.72 10.46 -4.48
N ILE A 120 6.78 9.85 -3.75
CA ILE A 120 6.83 8.44 -3.35
C ILE A 120 6.86 7.54 -4.60
N ALA A 121 6.03 7.83 -5.60
CA ALA A 121 6.05 7.12 -6.87
C ALA A 121 7.41 7.21 -7.56
N SER A 122 8.05 8.38 -7.54
CA SER A 122 9.38 8.57 -8.12
C SER A 122 10.45 7.73 -7.41
N VAL A 123 10.34 7.54 -6.09
CA VAL A 123 11.22 6.63 -5.34
C VAL A 123 11.02 5.19 -5.82
N ILE A 124 9.77 4.73 -5.97
CA ILE A 124 9.49 3.38 -6.45
C ILE A 124 10.05 3.16 -7.84
N VAL A 125 9.82 4.11 -8.77
CA VAL A 125 10.31 4.03 -10.16
C VAL A 125 11.84 3.95 -10.23
N ARG A 126 12.51 4.70 -9.37
CA ARG A 126 13.98 4.74 -9.33
C ARG A 126 14.59 3.47 -8.72
N GLU A 127 13.98 2.97 -7.65
CA GLU A 127 14.58 1.91 -6.82
C GLU A 127 14.15 0.49 -7.24
N ASP A 128 13.03 0.32 -7.97
CA ASP A 128 12.57 -1.00 -8.43
C ASP A 128 13.23 -1.40 -9.76
N PRO A 129 14.23 -2.31 -9.74
CA PRO A 129 14.95 -2.70 -10.95
C PRO A 129 14.14 -3.65 -11.85
N TYR A 130 13.00 -4.17 -11.37
CA TYR A 130 12.17 -5.14 -12.10
C TYR A 130 10.95 -4.51 -12.76
N VAL A 131 10.73 -3.21 -12.57
CA VAL A 131 9.61 -2.46 -13.16
C VAL A 131 8.27 -3.14 -12.87
N ARG A 132 8.05 -3.49 -11.62
CA ARG A 132 6.81 -4.15 -11.17
C ARG A 132 5.59 -3.28 -11.42
N MET A 133 4.43 -3.91 -11.52
CA MET A 133 3.16 -3.19 -11.58
C MET A 133 3.00 -2.29 -10.36
N ARG A 134 2.48 -1.07 -10.59
CA ARG A 134 2.29 -0.08 -9.53
C ARG A 134 1.12 0.83 -9.84
N SER A 135 0.38 1.16 -8.79
CA SER A 135 -0.75 2.07 -8.85
C SER A 135 -1.00 2.70 -7.48
N ILE A 136 -2.13 3.37 -7.36
CA ILE A 136 -2.61 3.96 -6.12
C ILE A 136 -4.12 3.79 -6.07
N HIS A 137 -4.64 3.32 -4.93
CA HIS A 137 -6.04 2.99 -4.74
C HIS A 137 -6.81 4.18 -4.18
N ASN A 138 -7.99 4.45 -4.76
CA ASN A 138 -8.85 5.57 -4.39
C ASN A 138 -9.82 5.20 -3.26
N GLY A 139 -10.24 6.22 -2.47
CA GLY A 139 -11.52 6.26 -1.81
C GLY A 139 -12.58 6.83 -2.77
N PRO A 140 -13.25 7.94 -2.45
CA PRO A 140 -14.23 8.53 -3.37
C PRO A 140 -13.61 9.20 -4.61
N GLN A 141 -12.32 9.60 -4.58
CA GLN A 141 -11.69 10.37 -5.63
C GLN A 141 -10.66 9.57 -6.40
N PHE A 142 -10.96 9.24 -7.67
CA PHE A 142 -9.98 8.59 -8.54
C PHE A 142 -8.73 9.43 -8.72
N TYR A 143 -7.58 8.75 -8.74
CA TYR A 143 -6.31 9.39 -9.06
C TYR A 143 -6.21 9.74 -10.55
N ASP A 144 -5.24 10.57 -10.91
CA ASP A 144 -4.92 10.81 -12.31
C ASP A 144 -4.08 9.65 -12.88
N PHE A 145 -4.76 8.67 -13.44
CA PHE A 145 -4.12 7.50 -14.03
C PHE A 145 -3.35 7.79 -15.35
N SER A 146 -3.33 9.04 -15.83
CA SER A 146 -2.50 9.42 -16.99
C SER A 146 -1.01 9.45 -16.66
N LYS A 147 -0.64 9.53 -15.39
CA LYS A 147 0.75 9.60 -14.94
C LYS A 147 1.57 8.42 -15.47
N ASP A 148 2.81 8.69 -15.91
CA ASP A 148 3.68 7.69 -16.54
C ASP A 148 4.05 6.55 -15.59
N TRP A 149 4.14 6.83 -14.30
CA TRP A 149 4.46 5.83 -13.30
C TRP A 149 3.32 4.84 -13.03
N VAL A 150 2.07 5.21 -13.30
CA VAL A 150 0.91 4.34 -13.10
C VAL A 150 0.86 3.27 -14.19
N THR A 151 0.86 2.00 -13.82
CA THR A 151 0.79 0.87 -14.77
C THR A 151 -0.64 0.39 -15.05
N HIS A 152 -1.55 0.60 -14.11
CA HIS A 152 -2.95 0.21 -14.19
C HIS A 152 -3.83 1.14 -13.35
N CYS A 153 -5.10 1.27 -13.71
CA CYS A 153 -6.07 1.97 -12.89
C CYS A 153 -6.52 1.03 -11.76
N SER A 154 -6.11 1.34 -10.53
CA SER A 154 -6.59 0.67 -9.32
C SER A 154 -7.82 1.40 -8.82
N CYS A 155 -8.95 0.70 -8.68
CA CYS A 155 -10.25 1.32 -8.50
C CYS A 155 -11.04 0.70 -7.37
N GLN A 156 -11.68 1.56 -6.57
CA GLN A 156 -12.71 1.20 -5.61
C GLN A 156 -14.06 1.76 -6.05
N GLY A 157 -15.13 1.04 -5.82
CA GLY A 157 -16.46 1.55 -6.09
C GLY A 157 -17.56 0.66 -5.54
N THR A 158 -18.64 1.28 -5.12
CA THR A 158 -19.80 0.62 -4.50
C THR A 158 -20.91 0.23 -5.49
N ASP A 159 -20.86 0.72 -6.73
CA ASP A 159 -21.86 0.48 -7.75
C ASP A 159 -21.32 -0.43 -8.85
N ARG A 160 -21.77 -1.69 -8.86
CA ARG A 160 -21.35 -2.70 -9.86
C ARG A 160 -21.71 -2.30 -11.29
N HIS A 161 -22.80 -1.58 -11.50
CA HIS A 161 -23.22 -1.16 -12.84
C HIS A 161 -22.28 -0.07 -13.36
N LYS A 162 -21.94 0.89 -12.53
CA LYS A 162 -20.95 1.93 -12.86
C LYS A 162 -19.55 1.38 -13.09
N ALA A 163 -19.17 0.30 -12.41
CA ALA A 163 -17.86 -0.32 -12.61
C ALA A 163 -17.63 -0.74 -14.06
N THR A 164 -18.64 -1.30 -14.73
CA THR A 164 -18.55 -1.69 -16.15
C THR A 164 -18.38 -0.48 -17.08
N GLU A 165 -19.16 0.56 -16.85
CA GLU A 165 -19.08 1.82 -17.63
C GLU A 165 -17.72 2.49 -17.42
N LEU A 166 -17.31 2.67 -16.19
CA LEU A 166 -16.02 3.28 -15.82
C LEU A 166 -14.82 2.46 -16.32
N THR A 167 -14.92 1.13 -16.32
CA THR A 167 -13.88 0.28 -16.91
C THR A 167 -13.69 0.60 -18.40
N THR A 168 -14.78 0.74 -19.13
CA THR A 168 -14.75 1.08 -20.56
C THR A 168 -14.19 2.47 -20.78
N GLU A 169 -14.64 3.44 -19.97
CA GLU A 169 -14.18 4.82 -20.01
C GLU A 169 -12.67 4.90 -19.72
N PHE A 170 -12.20 4.30 -18.62
CA PHE A 170 -10.80 4.37 -18.20
C PHE A 170 -9.86 3.68 -19.16
N ARG A 171 -10.25 2.50 -19.68
CA ARG A 171 -9.47 1.84 -20.73
C ARG A 171 -9.34 2.70 -21.98
N ASN A 172 -10.41 3.39 -22.37
CA ASN A 172 -10.39 4.27 -23.53
C ASN A 172 -9.58 5.55 -23.28
N LYS A 173 -9.69 6.13 -22.09
CA LYS A 173 -9.02 7.36 -21.71
C LYS A 173 -7.53 7.17 -21.45
N TYR A 174 -7.18 6.21 -20.60
CA TYR A 174 -5.82 6.05 -20.10
C TYR A 174 -5.00 5.00 -20.86
N LYS A 175 -5.64 4.14 -21.67
CA LYS A 175 -5.00 3.05 -22.39
C LYS A 175 -4.23 2.06 -21.49
N LYS A 176 -4.72 1.89 -20.26
CA LYS A 176 -4.15 1.03 -19.21
C LYS A 176 -5.14 -0.03 -18.79
N PRO A 177 -4.69 -1.17 -18.22
CA PRO A 177 -5.56 -2.12 -17.54
C PRO A 177 -6.34 -1.43 -16.41
N VAL A 178 -7.53 -1.94 -16.11
CA VAL A 178 -8.34 -1.51 -14.97
C VAL A 178 -8.53 -2.69 -14.04
N VAL A 179 -8.18 -2.51 -12.79
CA VAL A 179 -8.33 -3.49 -11.71
C VAL A 179 -9.27 -2.89 -10.67
N TRP A 180 -10.34 -3.60 -10.38
CA TRP A 180 -11.26 -3.26 -9.31
C TRP A 180 -10.82 -4.02 -8.05
N ASP A 181 -10.03 -3.36 -7.23
CA ASP A 181 -9.41 -3.95 -6.04
C ASP A 181 -10.40 -4.08 -4.90
N GLU A 182 -11.39 -3.19 -4.88
CA GLU A 182 -12.44 -3.17 -3.87
C GLU A 182 -13.79 -2.83 -4.51
N VAL A 183 -14.68 -3.81 -4.53
CA VAL A 183 -16.07 -3.67 -4.96
C VAL A 183 -17.00 -3.85 -3.76
N LEU A 184 -18.28 -4.04 -3.96
CA LEU A 184 -19.22 -4.29 -2.87
C LEU A 184 -18.79 -5.50 -2.04
N TYR A 185 -18.83 -5.33 -0.72
CA TYR A 185 -18.66 -6.45 0.21
C TYR A 185 -19.82 -7.43 0.09
N GLU A 186 -19.51 -8.72 0.13
CA GLU A 186 -20.50 -9.78 0.25
C GLU A 186 -20.80 -10.00 1.73
N GLY A 187 -22.09 -9.89 2.12
CA GLY A 187 -22.54 -10.12 3.49
C GLY A 187 -23.98 -9.76 3.71
#